data_9d70d71233ac72cfc7431a96547ea484
#
_entry.id   9d70d71233ac72cfc7431a96547ea484
#
_cell.length_a   1.000
_cell.length_b   1.000
_cell.length_c   1.000
_cell.angle_alpha   90.00
_cell.angle_beta   90.00
_cell.angle_gamma   90.00
#
_symmetry.space_group_name_H-M   'P 1'
#
loop_
_entity.id
_entity.type
_entity.pdbx_description
1 polymer ?
#
loop_
_entity_poly.entity_id
_entity_poly.type
_entity_poly.pdbx_seq_one_letter_code
_entity_poly.pdbx_strand_id
1 'polypeptide(L)' 'MGAYDFFHGDGRGDQRMRAVTEYRDRARECRKLASMVHNVEDKYALDCAAQSWERLAERSEHGIEAAD' A
#
# COMPACT_ATOMS: atom_id res chain seq x y z
N MET A 1 -8.92 24.75 14.63
CA MET A 1 -9.85 24.33 13.65
C MET A 1 -9.36 24.46 12.25
N GLY A 2 -8.39 25.28 12.04
CA GLY A 2 -7.84 25.40 10.71
C GLY A 2 -7.34 24.08 10.17
N ALA A 3 -6.97 23.18 11.05
CA ALA A 3 -6.45 21.90 10.62
C ALA A 3 -7.48 21.10 9.83
N TYR A 4 -8.72 21.26 10.16
CA TYR A 4 -9.77 20.54 9.47
C TYR A 4 -9.94 21.03 8.06
N ASP A 5 -9.92 22.32 7.94
CA ASP A 5 -10.06 22.91 6.62
C ASP A 5 -8.93 22.47 5.73
N PHE A 6 -7.77 22.37 6.32
CA PHE A 6 -6.60 21.96 5.59
C PHE A 6 -6.82 20.60 4.94
N PHE A 7 -7.37 19.67 5.71
CA PHE A 7 -7.62 18.34 5.20
C PHE A 7 -8.62 18.33 4.08
N HIS A 8 -9.63 19.13 4.22
CA HIS A 8 -10.69 19.13 3.22
C HIS A 8 -10.18 19.52 1.86
N GLY A 9 -9.30 20.46 1.82
CA GLY A 9 -8.89 21.00 0.55
C GLY A 9 -8.24 19.96 -0.34
N ASP A 10 -7.34 19.18 0.21
CA ASP A 10 -6.54 18.28 -0.59
C ASP A 10 -6.80 16.84 -0.28
N GLY A 11 -7.88 16.56 0.39
CA GLY A 11 -8.11 15.22 0.90
C GLY A 11 -8.00 14.13 -0.11
N ARG A 12 -8.52 14.35 -1.30
CA ARG A 12 -8.57 13.28 -2.28
C ARG A 12 -7.21 12.81 -2.71
N GLY A 13 -6.38 13.74 -3.14
CA GLY A 13 -5.06 13.38 -3.59
C GLY A 13 -4.25 12.75 -2.49
N ASP A 14 -4.33 13.36 -1.31
CA ASP A 14 -3.57 12.85 -0.18
C ASP A 14 -4.03 11.47 0.22
N GLN A 15 -5.31 11.21 0.16
CA GLN A 15 -5.81 9.90 0.55
C GLN A 15 -5.32 8.83 -0.37
N ARG A 16 -5.28 9.09 -1.65
CA ARG A 16 -4.78 8.10 -2.59
C ARG A 16 -3.32 7.83 -2.39
N MET A 17 -2.55 8.89 -2.19
CA MET A 17 -1.12 8.70 -1.94
C MET A 17 -0.90 7.95 -0.65
N ARG A 18 -1.72 8.22 0.35
CA ARG A 18 -1.61 7.48 1.59
C ARG A 18 -1.88 6.01 1.38
N ALA A 19 -2.92 5.71 0.61
CA ALA A 19 -3.25 4.33 0.34
C ALA A 19 -2.10 3.63 -0.34
N VAL A 20 -1.51 4.27 -1.33
CA VAL A 20 -0.36 3.69 -2.02
C VAL A 20 0.78 3.44 -1.05
N THR A 21 1.07 4.41 -0.22
CA THR A 21 2.13 4.27 0.77
C THR A 21 1.85 3.12 1.71
N GLU A 22 0.62 3.02 2.18
CA GLU A 22 0.26 1.94 3.09
C GLU A 22 0.38 0.59 2.43
N TYR A 23 -0.06 0.49 1.20
CA TYR A 23 0.06 -0.79 0.48
C TYR A 23 1.52 -1.18 0.36
N ARG A 24 2.37 -0.23 0.04
CA ARG A 24 3.80 -0.53 -0.09
C ARG A 24 4.41 -0.89 1.25
N ASP A 25 3.99 -0.22 2.31
CA ASP A 25 4.47 -0.56 3.63
C ASP A 25 4.07 -1.98 4.01
N ARG A 26 2.85 -2.35 3.69
CA ARG A 26 2.40 -3.70 3.99
C ARG A 26 3.16 -4.74 3.20
N ALA A 27 3.44 -4.44 1.93
CA ALA A 27 4.24 -5.34 1.12
C ALA A 27 5.62 -5.52 1.75
N ARG A 28 6.19 -4.42 2.19
CA ARG A 28 7.52 -4.47 2.81
C ARG A 28 7.49 -5.30 4.08
N GLU A 29 6.45 -5.14 4.87
CA GLU A 29 6.32 -5.92 6.09
C GLU A 29 6.19 -7.40 5.80
N CYS A 30 5.42 -7.73 4.77
CA CYS A 30 5.27 -9.12 4.40
C CYS A 30 6.61 -9.72 4.00
N ARG A 31 7.40 -8.98 3.25
CA ARG A 31 8.71 -9.48 2.85
C ARG A 31 9.64 -9.62 4.05
N LYS A 32 9.53 -8.70 4.97
CA LYS A 32 10.32 -8.75 6.18
C LYS A 32 9.99 -10.00 6.96
N LEU A 33 8.70 -10.27 7.13
CA LEU A 33 8.27 -11.46 7.83
C LEU A 33 8.70 -12.71 7.08
N ALA A 34 8.62 -12.67 5.76
CA ALA A 34 9.01 -13.83 4.96
C ALA A 34 10.47 -14.18 5.19
N SER A 35 11.30 -13.18 5.41
CA SER A 35 12.72 -13.45 5.62
C SER A 35 12.98 -14.02 7.01
N MET A 36 12.02 -13.88 7.91
CA MET A 36 12.21 -14.35 9.27
C MET A 36 11.64 -15.72 9.52
N VAL A 37 10.70 -16.16 8.71
CA VAL A 37 10.11 -17.48 8.91
C VAL A 37 10.97 -18.54 8.25
N HIS A 38 10.92 -19.72 8.81
CA HIS A 38 11.70 -20.84 8.29
C HIS A 38 10.84 -21.75 7.44
N ASN A 39 9.56 -21.67 7.59
CA ASN A 39 8.64 -22.54 6.87
C ASN A 39 8.47 -22.05 5.44
N VAL A 40 8.70 -22.97 4.49
CA VAL A 40 8.62 -22.61 3.08
C VAL A 40 7.21 -22.17 2.71
N GLU A 41 6.22 -22.84 3.25
CA GLU A 41 4.85 -22.49 2.93
C GLU A 41 4.50 -21.09 3.43
N ASP A 42 4.96 -20.79 4.62
CA ASP A 42 4.70 -19.46 5.18
C ASP A 42 5.40 -18.39 4.37
N LYS A 43 6.63 -18.68 3.97
CA LYS A 43 7.36 -17.74 3.13
C LYS A 43 6.61 -17.48 1.84
N TYR A 44 6.13 -18.54 1.24
CA TYR A 44 5.42 -18.41 -0.02
C TYR A 44 4.15 -17.58 0.17
N ALA A 45 3.43 -17.86 1.23
CA ALA A 45 2.21 -17.12 1.50
C ALA A 45 2.50 -15.64 1.71
N LEU A 46 3.56 -15.35 2.44
CA LEU A 46 3.92 -13.95 2.69
C LEU A 46 4.39 -13.26 1.42
N ASP A 47 5.13 -13.97 0.59
CA ASP A 47 5.54 -13.41 -0.69
C ASP A 47 4.35 -13.11 -1.57
N CYS A 48 3.39 -14.01 -1.60
CA CYS A 48 2.17 -13.77 -2.37
C CYS A 48 1.42 -12.58 -1.84
N ALA A 49 1.35 -12.46 -0.53
CA ALA A 49 0.68 -11.31 0.07
C ALA A 49 1.40 -10.02 -0.30
N ALA A 50 2.71 -10.04 -0.26
CA ALA A 50 3.49 -8.86 -0.63
C ALA A 50 3.22 -8.46 -2.07
N GLN A 51 3.19 -9.42 -2.95
CA GLN A 51 2.89 -9.12 -4.35
C GLN A 51 1.50 -8.54 -4.50
N SER A 52 0.54 -9.08 -3.77
CA SER A 52 -0.81 -8.54 -3.82
C SER A 52 -0.85 -7.10 -3.38
N TRP A 53 -0.14 -6.80 -2.30
CA TRP A 53 -0.09 -5.42 -1.83
C TRP A 53 0.56 -4.51 -2.85
N GLU A 54 1.61 -4.98 -3.49
CA GLU A 54 2.28 -4.18 -4.50
C GLU A 54 1.38 -3.92 -5.69
N ARG A 55 0.60 -4.92 -6.08
CA ARG A 55 -0.34 -4.73 -7.17
C ARG A 55 -1.40 -3.71 -6.80
N LEU A 56 -1.87 -3.76 -5.57
CA LEU A 56 -2.85 -2.77 -5.12
C LEU A 56 -2.25 -1.37 -5.18
N ALA A 57 -0.99 -1.26 -4.78
CA ALA A 57 -0.33 0.04 -4.84
C ALA A 57 -0.25 0.54 -6.28
N GLU A 58 0.15 -0.35 -7.18
CA GLU A 58 0.26 0.03 -8.58
C GLU A 58 -1.08 0.44 -9.15
N ARG A 59 -2.11 -0.33 -8.83
CA ARG A 59 -3.43 -0.03 -9.33
C ARG A 59 -3.91 1.32 -8.82
N SER A 60 -3.62 1.60 -7.56
CA SER A 60 -4.01 2.89 -7.00
C SER A 60 -3.30 4.03 -7.69
N GLU A 61 -2.02 3.84 -7.98
CA GLU A 61 -1.27 4.87 -8.68
C GLU A 61 -1.80 5.06 -10.09
N HIS A 62 -2.02 3.97 -10.79
CA HIS A 62 -2.54 4.05 -12.15
C HIS A 62 -3.96 4.59 -12.15
N GLY A 63 -4.72 4.23 -11.14
CA GLY A 63 -6.07 4.74 -11.05
C GLY A 63 -6.11 6.24 -10.95
N ILE A 64 -5.13 6.80 -10.28
CA ILE A 64 -5.06 8.26 -10.17
C ILE A 64 -4.86 8.88 -11.55
N GLU A 65 -4.01 8.27 -12.34
CA GLU A 65 -3.73 8.80 -13.66
C GLU A 65 -4.83 8.50 -14.65
N ALA A 66 -5.36 7.29 -14.54
CA ALA A 66 -6.34 6.83 -15.50
C ALA A 66 -7.74 7.28 -15.18
N ALA A 67 -7.91 7.95 -14.09
CA ALA A 67 -9.24 8.31 -13.63
C ALA A 67 -9.93 9.31 -14.56
N ASP A 68 -9.27 9.83 -15.51
CA ASP A 68 -9.88 10.79 -16.41
C ASP A 68 -10.85 10.20 -17.40
#